data_ea2bf15e08641e8fb7e0d0b82bfdef2e
#
_entry.id   ea2bf15e08641e8fb7e0d0b82bfdef2e
#
_cell.length_a   1.000
_cell.length_b   1.000
_cell.length_c   1.000
_cell.angle_alpha   90.00
_cell.angle_beta   90.00
_cell.angle_gamma   90.00
#
_symmetry.space_group_name_H-M   'P 1'
#
loop_
_entity.id
_entity.type
_entity.pdbx_description
1 polymer ?
#
loop_
_entity_poly.entity_id
_entity_poly.type
_entity_poly.pdbx_seq_one_letter_code
_entity_poly.pdbx_strand_id
1 'polypeptide(L)' 'MFQVEVENRDSESTNSAFADAYWVATVLRISGYTALLRYEGFGQDGSKDFWLNLCSERVHPVGWCATKGKPLIPPKSK' A
#
# COMPACT_ATOMS: atom_id res chain seq x y z
N MET A 1 9.83 -12.61 2.71
CA MET A 1 9.03 -11.40 2.93
C MET A 1 7.84 -11.43 2.01
N PHE A 2 6.68 -11.04 2.49
CA PHE A 2 5.52 -11.05 1.63
C PHE A 2 5.01 -9.64 1.38
N GLN A 3 4.16 -9.52 0.38
CA GLN A 3 3.63 -8.25 -0.05
C GLN A 3 2.12 -8.24 0.04
N VAL A 4 1.57 -7.04 0.17
CA VAL A 4 0.14 -6.83 0.23
C VAL A 4 -0.21 -5.64 -0.66
N GLU A 5 -1.50 -5.51 -0.97
CA GLU A 5 -1.99 -4.34 -1.69
C GLU A 5 -2.72 -3.48 -0.67
N VAL A 6 -2.29 -2.23 -0.55
CA VAL A 6 -2.82 -1.33 0.47
C VAL A 6 -3.27 -0.03 -0.16
N GLU A 7 -4.19 0.62 0.52
CA GLU A 7 -4.67 1.92 0.08
C GLU A 7 -3.49 2.90 -0.04
N ASN A 8 -3.41 3.56 -1.19
CA ASN A 8 -2.35 4.51 -1.44
C ASN A 8 -2.83 5.92 -1.13
N ARG A 9 -2.48 6.40 0.06
CA ARG A 9 -2.86 7.74 0.49
C ARG A 9 -1.89 8.81 0.03
N ASP A 10 -0.80 8.37 -0.58
CA ASP A 10 0.28 9.26 -0.97
C ASP A 10 0.32 9.48 -2.48
N SER A 11 -0.79 9.21 -3.15
CA SER A 11 -0.85 9.47 -4.59
C SER A 11 -0.93 10.98 -4.79
N GLU A 12 -0.37 11.43 -5.89
CA GLU A 12 -0.37 12.86 -6.20
C GLU A 12 -1.75 13.35 -6.63
N SER A 13 -2.60 12.42 -6.98
CA SER A 13 -3.87 12.80 -7.56
C SER A 13 -4.80 13.35 -6.51
N THR A 14 -5.29 14.55 -6.76
CA THR A 14 -6.40 15.12 -6.01
C THR A 14 -7.70 14.83 -6.73
N ASN A 15 -7.62 14.13 -7.85
CA ASN A 15 -8.76 13.78 -8.66
C ASN A 15 -9.53 12.65 -7.98
N SER A 16 -10.83 12.81 -7.84
CA SER A 16 -11.67 11.81 -7.21
C SER A 16 -11.62 10.47 -7.93
N ALA A 17 -11.21 10.45 -9.19
CA ALA A 17 -11.09 9.20 -9.95
C ALA A 17 -10.07 8.25 -9.32
N PHE A 18 -9.14 8.75 -8.53
CA PHE A 18 -8.11 7.93 -7.90
C PHE A 18 -8.29 7.82 -6.39
N ALA A 19 -9.48 8.14 -5.90
CA ALA A 19 -9.75 8.08 -4.47
C ALA A 19 -9.56 6.67 -3.89
N ASP A 20 -9.75 5.65 -4.72
CA ASP A 20 -9.62 4.25 -4.32
C ASP A 20 -8.33 3.62 -4.81
N ALA A 21 -7.29 4.41 -5.03
CA ALA A 21 -6.03 3.88 -5.52
C ALA A 21 -5.37 3.00 -4.46
N TYR A 22 -4.72 1.95 -4.93
CA TYR A 22 -3.97 1.02 -4.09
C TYR A 22 -2.57 0.86 -4.67
N TRP A 23 -1.65 0.39 -3.85
CA TRP A 23 -0.31 0.06 -4.35
C TRP A 23 0.25 -1.09 -3.55
N VAL A 24 1.21 -1.79 -4.14
CA VAL A 24 1.86 -2.92 -3.50
C VAL A 24 2.82 -2.41 -2.44
N ALA A 25 2.81 -3.05 -1.29
CA ALA A 25 3.75 -2.73 -0.21
C ALA A 25 4.35 -4.02 0.33
N THR A 26 5.60 -3.93 0.77
CA THR A 26 6.31 -5.05 1.38
C THR A 26 6.16 -4.98 2.88
N VAL A 27 5.90 -6.12 3.50
CA VAL A 27 5.82 -6.22 4.95
C VAL A 27 7.24 -6.33 5.49
N LEU A 28 7.65 -5.32 6.25
CA LEU A 28 8.99 -5.26 6.82
C LEU A 28 9.05 -5.86 8.21
N ARG A 29 8.00 -5.68 9.00
CA ARG A 29 7.97 -6.11 10.38
C ARG A 29 6.53 -6.29 10.81
N ILE A 30 6.29 -7.21 11.72
CA ILE A 30 4.96 -7.45 12.27
C ILE A 30 5.04 -7.34 13.78
N SER A 31 4.09 -6.62 14.36
CA SER A 31 3.97 -6.48 15.80
C SER A 31 2.48 -6.65 16.14
N GLY A 32 2.14 -7.79 16.72
CA GLY A 32 0.75 -8.11 16.99
C GLY A 32 -0.04 -8.22 15.70
N TYR A 33 -1.05 -7.40 15.56
CA TYR A 33 -1.87 -7.36 14.35
C TYR A 33 -1.50 -6.23 13.42
N THR A 34 -0.43 -5.48 13.73
CA THR A 34 0.01 -4.39 12.86
C THR A 34 1.28 -4.78 12.14
N ALA A 35 1.48 -4.18 10.99
CA ALA A 35 2.65 -4.41 10.18
C ALA A 35 3.25 -3.08 9.74
N LEU A 36 4.58 -3.06 9.69
CA LEU A 36 5.31 -1.93 9.10
C LEU A 36 5.46 -2.22 7.62
N LEU A 37 4.99 -1.31 6.81
CA LEU A 37 4.90 -1.49 5.37
C LEU A 37 5.72 -0.44 4.64
N ARG A 38 6.31 -0.86 3.52
CA ARG A 38 7.02 0.05 2.62
C ARG A 38 6.47 -0.13 1.22
N TYR A 39 6.06 0.94 0.60
CA TYR A 39 5.57 0.90 -0.77
C TYR A 39 6.67 0.42 -1.71
N GLU A 40 6.29 -0.39 -2.70
CA GLU A 40 7.21 -0.82 -3.73
C GLU A 40 7.71 0.38 -4.51
N GLY A 41 8.99 0.36 -4.84
CA GLY A 41 9.61 1.43 -5.57
C GLY A 41 10.47 2.36 -4.74
N PHE A 42 10.40 2.21 -3.41
CA PHE A 42 11.18 3.09 -2.52
C PHE A 42 12.53 2.51 -2.14
N GLY A 43 12.78 1.24 -2.47
CA GLY A 43 14.07 0.62 -2.17
C GLY A 43 14.38 0.62 -0.68
N GLN A 44 15.47 1.28 -0.31
CA GLN A 44 15.90 1.36 1.07
C GLN A 44 15.38 2.61 1.78
N ASP A 45 14.60 3.42 1.07
CA ASP A 45 14.09 4.67 1.62
C ASP A 45 12.89 4.39 2.52
N GLY A 46 13.05 4.61 3.81
CA GLY A 46 12.00 4.38 4.78
C GLY A 46 11.18 5.60 5.13
N SER A 47 11.36 6.71 4.41
CA SER A 47 10.70 7.96 4.77
C SER A 47 9.18 7.89 4.67
N LYS A 48 8.66 6.96 3.86
CA LYS A 48 7.23 6.79 3.68
C LYS A 48 6.70 5.53 4.34
N ASP A 49 7.53 4.82 5.11
CA ASP A 49 7.07 3.61 5.79
C ASP A 49 5.96 3.96 6.78
N PHE A 50 5.04 3.03 6.94
CA PHE A 50 3.90 3.26 7.82
C PHE A 50 3.43 1.96 8.46
N TRP A 51 2.81 2.10 9.63
CA TRP A 51 2.21 0.97 10.32
C TRP A 51 0.74 0.88 9.98
N LEU A 52 0.26 -0.33 9.75
CA LEU A 52 -1.14 -0.55 9.41
C LEU A 52 -1.60 -1.85 10.02
N ASN A 53 -2.83 -1.85 10.54
CA ASN A 53 -3.43 -3.06 11.09
C ASN A 53 -3.77 -4.01 9.94
N LEU A 54 -3.26 -5.24 10.03
CA LEU A 54 -3.46 -6.22 8.97
C LEU A 54 -4.92 -6.68 8.82
N CYS A 55 -5.74 -6.40 9.82
CA CYS A 55 -7.17 -6.71 9.74
C CYS A 55 -7.97 -5.56 9.13
N SER A 56 -7.29 -4.49 8.75
CA SER A 56 -7.95 -3.33 8.16
C SER A 56 -8.51 -3.65 6.78
N GLU A 57 -9.59 -2.97 6.42
CA GLU A 57 -10.15 -3.08 5.07
C GLU A 57 -9.25 -2.45 4.02
N ARG A 58 -8.18 -1.80 4.45
CA ARG A 58 -7.23 -1.16 3.53
C ARG A 58 -6.12 -2.11 3.09
N VAL A 59 -6.10 -3.32 3.62
CA VAL A 59 -5.04 -4.29 3.33
C VAL A 59 -5.64 -5.50 2.65
N HIS A 60 -5.08 -5.88 1.51
CA HIS A 60 -5.59 -7.01 0.75
C HIS A 60 -4.42 -7.81 0.20
N PRO A 61 -4.62 -9.09 -0.09
CA PRO A 61 -3.55 -9.87 -0.70
C PRO A 61 -3.26 -9.40 -2.12
N VAL A 62 -2.06 -9.71 -2.59
CA VAL A 62 -1.68 -9.37 -3.97
C VAL A 62 -2.62 -10.08 -4.93
N GLY A 63 -3.12 -9.33 -5.91
CA GLY A 63 -4.09 -9.82 -6.87
C GLY A 63 -5.51 -9.36 -6.59
N TRP A 64 -5.76 -8.85 -5.39
CA TRP A 64 -7.09 -8.41 -5.02
C TRP A 64 -7.58 -7.26 -5.90
N CYS A 65 -6.70 -6.31 -6.18
CA CYS A 65 -7.07 -5.15 -7.00
C CYS A 65 -7.48 -5.57 -8.41
N ALA A 66 -6.74 -6.51 -8.98
CA ALA A 66 -7.08 -7.00 -10.32
C ALA A 66 -8.46 -7.67 -10.31
N THR A 67 -8.75 -8.42 -9.26
CA THR A 67 -10.04 -9.12 -9.13
C THR A 67 -11.19 -8.14 -8.97
N LYS A 68 -10.97 -7.05 -8.24
CA LYS A 68 -12.01 -6.09 -7.90
C LYS A 68 -12.05 -4.89 -8.83
N GLY A 69 -11.15 -4.81 -9.80
CA GLY A 69 -11.13 -3.68 -10.71
C GLY A 69 -10.64 -2.39 -10.07
N LYS A 70 -9.86 -2.48 -9.01
CA LYS A 70 -9.32 -1.30 -8.35
C LYS A 70 -8.01 -0.89 -9.01
N PRO A 71 -7.73 0.41 -9.14
CA PRO A 71 -6.49 0.85 -9.77
C PRO A 71 -5.29 0.66 -8.85
N LEU A 72 -4.18 0.24 -9.44
CA LEU A 72 -2.88 0.21 -8.77
C LEU A 72 -2.12 1.42 -9.25
N ILE A 73 -1.93 2.39 -8.38
CA ILE A 73 -1.27 3.65 -8.72
C ILE A 73 -0.13 3.85 -7.75
N PRO A 74 1.11 4.03 -8.26
CA PRO A 74 2.25 4.19 -7.37
C PRO A 74 2.15 5.49 -6.58
N PRO A 75 2.71 5.49 -5.37
CA PRO A 75 2.77 6.72 -4.60
C PRO A 75 3.71 7.71 -5.25
N LYS A 76 3.59 8.95 -4.84
CA LYS A 76 4.46 10.00 -5.35
C LYS A 76 5.91 9.64 -5.02
N SER A 77 6.72 9.51 -6.05
CA SER A 77 8.13 9.23 -5.86
C SER A 77 8.89 10.54 -5.69
N LYS A 78 10.09 10.38 -5.16
CA LYS A 78 10.97 11.54 -4.96
C LYS A 78 11.56 12.03 -6.25
#